data_d7e74f78b45677a1fe8d454fa15fd187
#
_entry.id   d7e74f78b45677a1fe8d454fa15fd187
#
_cell.length_a   1.000
_cell.length_b   1.000
_cell.length_c   1.000
_cell.angle_alpha   90.00
_cell.angle_beta   90.00
_cell.angle_gamma   90.00
#
_symmetry.space_group_name_H-M   'P 1'
#
loop_
_entity.id
_entity.type
_entity.pdbx_description
1 polymer ?
#
loop_
_entity_poly.entity_id
_entity_poly.type
_entity_poly.pdbx_seq_one_letter_code
_entity_poly.pdbx_strand_id
1 'polypeptide(L)'
;MLYIGVDLGTSAVKLLLMDSAGAVQKIVSREYPLSFPQTGWSEQNPLDWYEQTIAGLHQLLEDCDRSQVAGISFGGQMHGLVTLDAEDQVIRPAILWNDGRSTAQTDYLNQTIGKQQLSEYTANIAFAGFTAPKILWMKENEPQNFARICKIMLPKDYLIYRLSGNFATDYSDASGMLLLDVKRRCWSQQMLSICGITEQQLPKLHESYEVVGTLLPQLAEQLGLPSSVRIIAGAGDNAAAAIGTGTVGEGSCNLSLGTSGTLFITSGQFRVDPHNALHAFAHADGHYHLMGCMLSAASCNAWWMQDFAAEQKDICQLGENPVFFLPYLMGERSPHNDPHARGAFIGLSMDTTRRQMTQAVLEGVVFALRDSLEVAKSLGISLSSTRICGGGAKSPLWKRMVANILNLQVETVRVEEGPAYGAAILAAVGCGEYATVEEAAAQLVQPGEVISPEPELVAAYENRYQLFRQLYPSLAPAFAKMAE
;
A
#
# COMPACT_ATOMS: atom_id res chain seq x y z
N MET A 1 -13.14 -7.38 25.45
CA MET A 1 -12.35 -8.35 24.64
C MET A 1 -11.08 -7.66 24.11
N LEU A 2 -10.07 -8.44 23.74
CA LEU A 2 -8.81 -7.97 23.20
C LEU A 2 -8.63 -8.51 21.77
N TYR A 3 -8.07 -7.69 20.89
CA TYR A 3 -7.83 -7.99 19.47
C TYR A 3 -6.39 -7.71 19.12
N ILE A 4 -5.78 -8.60 18.35
CA ILE A 4 -4.39 -8.47 17.91
C ILE A 4 -4.35 -8.15 16.43
N GLY A 5 -3.70 -7.04 16.09
CA GLY A 5 -3.32 -6.71 14.72
C GLY A 5 -1.84 -6.99 14.50
N VAL A 6 -1.53 -7.74 13.46
CA VAL A 6 -0.16 -8.07 13.04
C VAL A 6 0.10 -7.37 11.70
N ASP A 7 1.06 -6.46 11.68
CA ASP A 7 1.53 -5.79 10.46
C ASP A 7 2.88 -6.38 10.05
N LEU A 8 2.86 -7.20 8.99
CA LEU A 8 4.05 -7.81 8.40
C LEU A 8 4.69 -6.85 7.39
N GLY A 9 5.49 -5.91 7.87
CA GLY A 9 6.21 -4.96 7.01
C GLY A 9 7.45 -5.56 6.34
N THR A 10 8.19 -4.75 5.57
CA THR A 10 9.40 -5.20 4.87
C THR A 10 10.58 -5.41 5.81
N SER A 11 10.74 -4.59 6.84
CA SER A 11 11.91 -4.65 7.74
C SER A 11 11.61 -5.23 9.11
N ALA A 12 10.34 -5.27 9.49
CA ALA A 12 9.90 -5.72 10.81
C ALA A 12 8.44 -6.16 10.79
N VAL A 13 8.06 -7.06 11.68
CA VAL A 13 6.67 -7.29 12.05
C VAL A 13 6.32 -6.42 13.26
N LYS A 14 5.20 -5.70 13.17
CA LYS A 14 4.62 -4.93 14.26
C LYS A 14 3.34 -5.61 14.74
N LEU A 15 3.26 -5.83 16.04
CA LEU A 15 2.09 -6.43 16.70
C LEU A 15 1.47 -5.39 17.62
N LEU A 16 0.16 -5.26 17.56
CA LEU A 16 -0.61 -4.29 18.33
C LEU A 16 -1.75 -5.01 19.06
N LEU A 17 -1.87 -4.74 20.34
CA LEU A 17 -2.98 -5.22 21.18
C LEU A 17 -3.96 -4.07 21.41
N MET A 18 -5.21 -4.27 21.02
CA MET A 18 -6.31 -3.31 21.11
C MET A 18 -7.45 -3.87 21.94
N ASP A 19 -8.08 -3.05 22.75
CA ASP A 19 -9.33 -3.43 23.41
C ASP A 19 -10.58 -3.13 22.54
N SER A 20 -11.74 -3.56 23.01
CA SER A 20 -13.02 -3.35 22.29
C SER A 20 -13.43 -1.87 22.15
N ALA A 21 -12.84 -0.95 22.89
CA ALA A 21 -13.06 0.49 22.75
C ALA A 21 -12.05 1.17 21.81
N GLY A 22 -11.13 0.39 21.17
CA GLY A 22 -10.12 0.89 20.27
C GLY A 22 -8.86 1.45 20.94
N ALA A 23 -8.74 1.32 22.27
CA ALA A 23 -7.54 1.78 22.96
C ALA A 23 -6.39 0.79 22.74
N VAL A 24 -5.26 1.31 22.28
CA VAL A 24 -4.04 0.54 22.10
C VAL A 24 -3.41 0.27 23.46
N GLN A 25 -3.34 -1.00 23.84
CA GLN A 25 -2.82 -1.45 25.13
C GLN A 25 -1.29 -1.67 25.09
N LYS A 26 -0.78 -2.25 24.02
CA LYS A 26 0.64 -2.54 23.85
C LYS A 26 1.00 -2.66 22.38
N ILE A 27 2.24 -2.29 22.05
CA ILE A 27 2.82 -2.46 20.71
C ILE A 27 4.17 -3.14 20.88
N VAL A 28 4.47 -4.09 19.99
CA VAL A 28 5.75 -4.78 19.90
C VAL A 28 6.22 -4.75 18.45
N SER A 29 7.47 -4.46 18.22
CA SER A 29 8.10 -4.53 16.89
C SER A 29 9.30 -5.47 16.93
N ARG A 30 9.43 -6.34 15.92
CA ARG A 30 10.49 -7.32 15.79
C ARG A 30 11.06 -7.27 14.38
N GLU A 31 12.35 -6.98 14.28
CA GLU A 31 13.09 -6.90 13.02
C GLU A 31 13.48 -8.30 12.51
N TYR A 32 13.65 -8.40 11.19
CA TYR A 32 14.21 -9.56 10.51
C TYR A 32 15.06 -9.13 9.31
N PRO A 33 16.00 -9.99 8.87
CA PRO A 33 16.93 -9.63 7.81
C PRO A 33 16.23 -9.46 6.46
N LEU A 34 16.77 -8.56 5.65
CA LEU A 34 16.47 -8.38 4.25
C LEU A 34 17.72 -8.75 3.44
N SER A 35 17.57 -9.62 2.44
CA SER A 35 18.65 -10.12 1.60
C SER A 35 18.61 -9.49 0.21
N PHE A 36 19.78 -9.11 -0.29
CA PHE A 36 19.99 -8.59 -1.65
C PHE A 36 21.02 -9.48 -2.38
N PRO A 37 20.63 -10.68 -2.86
CA PRO A 37 21.58 -11.65 -3.42
C PRO A 37 22.29 -11.15 -4.68
N GLN A 38 21.64 -10.27 -5.44
CA GLN A 38 22.18 -9.59 -6.63
C GLN A 38 21.65 -8.17 -6.70
N THR A 39 22.27 -7.32 -7.51
CA THR A 39 21.79 -5.95 -7.74
C THR A 39 20.34 -5.96 -8.25
N GLY A 40 19.46 -5.24 -7.58
CA GLY A 40 18.05 -5.15 -7.91
C GLY A 40 17.20 -6.35 -7.43
N TRP A 41 17.78 -7.33 -6.75
CA TRP A 41 17.06 -8.44 -6.13
C TRP A 41 16.78 -8.15 -4.67
N SER A 42 15.62 -8.59 -4.18
CA SER A 42 15.21 -8.41 -2.79
C SER A 42 14.44 -9.66 -2.32
N GLU A 43 14.98 -10.33 -1.29
CA GLU A 43 14.45 -11.60 -0.80
C GLU A 43 14.37 -11.63 0.73
N GLN A 44 13.44 -12.43 1.24
CA GLN A 44 13.33 -12.75 2.66
C GLN A 44 12.98 -14.23 2.88
N ASN A 45 13.45 -14.80 3.98
CA ASN A 45 13.04 -16.13 4.40
C ASN A 45 11.69 -16.04 5.13
N PRO A 46 10.60 -16.68 4.63
CA PRO A 46 9.30 -16.66 5.31
C PRO A 46 9.32 -17.22 6.73
N LEU A 47 10.29 -18.08 7.06
CA LEU A 47 10.43 -18.63 8.40
C LEU A 47 10.82 -17.54 9.41
N ASP A 48 11.64 -16.55 9.01
CA ASP A 48 12.02 -15.44 9.89
C ASP A 48 10.76 -14.61 10.28
N TRP A 49 9.84 -14.41 9.35
CA TRP A 49 8.57 -13.73 9.63
C TRP A 49 7.75 -14.48 10.70
N TYR A 50 7.65 -15.80 10.55
CA TYR A 50 6.92 -16.65 11.49
C TYR A 50 7.57 -16.63 12.88
N GLU A 51 8.88 -16.83 12.95
CA GLU A 51 9.61 -16.87 14.22
C GLU A 51 9.52 -15.52 14.96
N GLN A 52 9.69 -14.40 14.25
CA GLN A 52 9.57 -13.08 14.87
C GLN A 52 8.11 -12.75 15.24
N THR A 53 7.12 -13.24 14.48
CA THR A 53 5.72 -13.10 14.87
C THR A 53 5.42 -13.86 16.17
N ILE A 54 5.86 -15.10 16.29
CA ILE A 54 5.67 -15.90 17.53
C ILE A 54 6.40 -15.25 18.72
N ALA A 55 7.63 -14.82 18.55
CA ALA A 55 8.38 -14.11 19.59
C ALA A 55 7.71 -12.79 19.99
N GLY A 56 7.18 -12.06 19.00
CA GLY A 56 6.43 -10.83 19.22
C GLY A 56 5.10 -11.07 19.97
N LEU A 57 4.37 -12.14 19.63
CA LEU A 57 3.15 -12.53 20.35
C LEU A 57 3.46 -12.87 21.80
N HIS A 58 4.51 -13.62 22.11
CA HIS A 58 4.92 -13.88 23.49
C HIS A 58 5.14 -12.57 24.25
N GLN A 59 5.90 -11.63 23.69
CA GLN A 59 6.19 -10.34 24.31
C GLN A 59 4.95 -9.46 24.44
N LEU A 60 4.06 -9.47 23.45
CA LEU A 60 2.81 -8.71 23.47
C LEU A 60 1.90 -9.15 24.63
N LEU A 61 1.87 -10.46 24.88
CA LEU A 61 0.96 -11.11 25.83
C LEU A 61 1.51 -11.22 27.28
N GLU A 62 2.69 -10.63 27.58
CA GLU A 62 3.32 -10.77 28.93
C GLU A 62 2.43 -10.25 30.06
N ASP A 63 1.83 -9.07 29.88
CA ASP A 63 1.11 -8.35 30.94
C ASP A 63 -0.40 -8.21 30.66
N CYS A 64 -0.97 -9.08 29.81
CA CYS A 64 -2.40 -9.01 29.49
C CYS A 64 -3.19 -10.21 30.00
N ASP A 65 -4.48 -10.03 30.18
CA ASP A 65 -5.40 -11.16 30.42
C ASP A 65 -5.63 -11.91 29.11
N ARG A 66 -4.83 -12.97 28.91
CA ARG A 66 -4.85 -13.81 27.70
C ARG A 66 -6.22 -14.45 27.44
N SER A 67 -7.04 -14.64 28.47
CA SER A 67 -8.39 -15.19 28.33
C SER A 67 -9.35 -14.26 27.57
N GLN A 68 -9.02 -12.96 27.49
CA GLN A 68 -9.79 -11.94 26.79
C GLN A 68 -9.43 -11.82 25.30
N VAL A 69 -8.37 -12.46 24.82
CA VAL A 69 -7.98 -12.40 23.40
C VAL A 69 -8.98 -13.19 22.56
N ALA A 70 -9.69 -12.49 21.67
CA ALA A 70 -10.75 -13.07 20.85
C ALA A 70 -10.30 -13.41 19.43
N GLY A 71 -9.41 -12.59 18.85
CA GLY A 71 -8.99 -12.76 17.46
C GLY A 71 -7.68 -12.10 17.10
N ILE A 72 -7.07 -12.60 16.03
CA ILE A 72 -5.84 -12.11 15.42
C ILE A 72 -6.11 -11.88 13.93
N SER A 73 -5.74 -10.71 13.42
CA SER A 73 -5.80 -10.38 12.00
C SER A 73 -4.48 -9.77 11.53
N PHE A 74 -4.33 -9.62 10.21
CA PHE A 74 -3.06 -9.33 9.58
C PHE A 74 -3.17 -8.16 8.60
N GLY A 75 -2.19 -7.27 8.64
CA GLY A 75 -1.76 -6.45 7.52
C GLY A 75 -0.44 -7.02 7.00
N GLY A 76 -0.17 -6.95 5.71
CA GLY A 76 1.11 -7.46 5.22
C GLY A 76 1.61 -6.78 3.96
N GLN A 77 2.95 -6.71 3.83
CA GLN A 77 3.59 -6.26 2.60
C GLN A 77 3.05 -7.05 1.41
N MET A 78 2.56 -6.34 0.41
CA MET A 78 1.85 -6.91 -0.73
C MET A 78 2.82 -7.54 -1.74
N HIS A 79 2.27 -8.32 -2.67
CA HIS A 79 2.94 -8.78 -3.90
C HIS A 79 4.08 -9.80 -3.74
N GLY A 80 4.56 -10.07 -2.54
CA GLY A 80 5.62 -11.04 -2.30
C GLY A 80 5.23 -12.44 -2.76
N LEU A 81 6.16 -13.16 -3.41
CA LEU A 81 5.92 -14.53 -3.86
C LEU A 81 6.50 -15.53 -2.85
N VAL A 82 5.64 -16.21 -2.12
CA VAL A 82 5.98 -17.37 -1.28
C VAL A 82 5.50 -18.65 -1.96
N THR A 83 6.37 -19.64 -2.07
CA THR A 83 6.04 -20.93 -2.71
C THR A 83 6.36 -22.10 -1.80
N LEU A 84 5.41 -23.02 -1.64
CA LEU A 84 5.58 -24.26 -0.85
C LEU A 84 5.44 -25.48 -1.75
N ASP A 85 6.19 -26.55 -1.37
CA ASP A 85 6.09 -27.87 -2.00
C ASP A 85 4.97 -28.74 -1.36
N ALA A 86 4.93 -30.02 -1.74
CA ALA A 86 3.92 -30.96 -1.29
C ALA A 86 4.01 -31.29 0.22
N GLU A 87 5.18 -31.11 0.82
CA GLU A 87 5.46 -31.28 2.25
C GLU A 87 5.35 -29.97 3.02
N ASP A 88 4.77 -28.92 2.41
CA ASP A 88 4.62 -27.58 2.98
C ASP A 88 5.96 -26.88 3.33
N GLN A 89 7.05 -27.31 2.68
CA GLN A 89 8.35 -26.66 2.86
C GLN A 89 8.49 -25.49 1.90
N VAL A 90 9.09 -24.40 2.40
CA VAL A 90 9.42 -23.24 1.56
C VAL A 90 10.45 -23.64 0.52
N ILE A 91 10.09 -23.53 -0.76
CA ILE A 91 10.94 -23.95 -1.89
C ILE A 91 12.17 -23.05 -2.01
N ARG A 92 12.00 -21.75 -1.78
CA ARG A 92 13.04 -20.74 -1.86
C ARG A 92 12.66 -19.49 -1.01
N PRO A 93 13.60 -18.58 -0.70
CA PRO A 93 13.26 -17.29 -0.11
C PRO A 93 12.23 -16.53 -0.94
N ALA A 94 11.31 -15.84 -0.30
CA ALA A 94 10.26 -15.06 -0.95
C ALA A 94 10.88 -13.93 -1.78
N ILE A 95 10.37 -13.76 -3.02
CA ILE A 95 10.74 -12.63 -3.89
C ILE A 95 9.82 -11.46 -3.53
N LEU A 96 10.39 -10.34 -3.07
CA LEU A 96 9.62 -9.24 -2.49
C LEU A 96 9.08 -8.25 -3.53
N TRP A 97 8.24 -7.32 -3.07
CA TRP A 97 7.58 -6.30 -3.88
C TRP A 97 8.53 -5.30 -4.55
N ASN A 98 9.69 -5.03 -3.93
CA ASN A 98 10.74 -4.14 -4.42
C ASN A 98 11.83 -4.86 -5.23
N ASP A 99 11.60 -6.11 -5.62
CA ASP A 99 12.49 -6.91 -6.46
C ASP A 99 12.27 -6.59 -7.95
N GLY A 100 13.35 -6.33 -8.68
CA GLY A 100 13.32 -5.95 -10.10
C GLY A 100 13.67 -7.08 -11.07
N ARG A 101 13.94 -8.32 -10.59
CA ARG A 101 14.40 -9.44 -11.46
C ARG A 101 13.44 -9.82 -12.56
N SER A 102 12.14 -9.60 -12.37
CA SER A 102 11.08 -9.99 -13.31
C SER A 102 10.71 -8.89 -14.33
N THR A 103 11.62 -7.95 -14.60
CA THR A 103 11.40 -6.87 -15.57
C THR A 103 11.09 -7.41 -16.97
N ALA A 104 11.85 -8.41 -17.48
CA ALA A 104 11.59 -9.02 -18.78
C ALA A 104 10.20 -9.66 -18.89
N GLN A 105 9.72 -10.31 -17.81
CA GLN A 105 8.39 -10.92 -17.76
C GLN A 105 7.30 -9.84 -17.67
N THR A 106 7.60 -8.73 -17.01
CA THR A 106 6.72 -7.54 -16.97
C THR A 106 6.55 -6.95 -18.38
N ASP A 107 7.63 -6.84 -19.12
CA ASP A 107 7.62 -6.37 -20.52
C ASP A 107 6.84 -7.33 -21.43
N TYR A 108 7.06 -8.65 -21.27
CA TYR A 108 6.27 -9.67 -21.99
C TYR A 108 4.76 -9.51 -21.71
N LEU A 109 4.37 -9.36 -20.45
CA LEU A 109 2.97 -9.18 -20.08
C LEU A 109 2.39 -7.88 -20.67
N ASN A 110 3.09 -6.76 -20.55
CA ASN A 110 2.59 -5.46 -21.00
C ASN A 110 2.62 -5.26 -22.52
N GLN A 111 3.60 -5.88 -23.22
CA GLN A 111 3.80 -5.64 -24.64
C GLN A 111 3.25 -6.77 -25.51
N THR A 112 3.43 -8.05 -25.09
CA THR A 112 3.01 -9.22 -25.88
C THR A 112 1.58 -9.62 -25.56
N ILE A 113 1.21 -9.76 -24.28
CA ILE A 113 -0.18 -9.97 -23.89
C ILE A 113 -0.97 -8.66 -24.10
N GLY A 114 -0.41 -7.54 -23.68
CA GLY A 114 -0.93 -6.20 -23.88
C GLY A 114 -1.63 -5.63 -22.63
N LYS A 115 -1.35 -4.35 -22.35
CA LYS A 115 -1.91 -3.63 -21.17
C LYS A 115 -3.44 -3.66 -21.13
N GLN A 116 -4.10 -3.49 -22.26
CA GLN A 116 -5.56 -3.53 -22.33
C GLN A 116 -6.09 -4.91 -21.92
N GLN A 117 -5.50 -5.98 -22.43
CA GLN A 117 -5.90 -7.35 -22.15
C GLN A 117 -5.69 -7.69 -20.66
N LEU A 118 -4.55 -7.28 -20.09
CA LEU A 118 -4.29 -7.44 -18.65
C LEU A 118 -5.31 -6.70 -17.80
N SER A 119 -5.65 -5.46 -18.19
CA SER A 119 -6.67 -4.66 -17.53
C SER A 119 -8.06 -5.31 -17.59
N GLU A 120 -8.42 -5.93 -18.71
CA GLU A 120 -9.66 -6.70 -18.84
C GLU A 120 -9.67 -7.94 -17.93
N TYR A 121 -8.51 -8.59 -17.72
CA TYR A 121 -8.38 -9.80 -16.92
C TYR A 121 -8.28 -9.54 -15.42
N THR A 122 -7.72 -8.38 -15.01
CA THR A 122 -7.35 -8.13 -13.62
C THR A 122 -7.62 -6.69 -13.13
N ALA A 123 -8.12 -5.79 -13.99
CA ALA A 123 -8.24 -4.36 -13.76
C ALA A 123 -6.90 -3.60 -13.61
N ASN A 124 -5.76 -4.25 -13.88
CA ASN A 124 -4.42 -3.67 -13.70
C ASN A 124 -3.51 -4.05 -14.86
N ILE A 125 -2.37 -3.35 -14.96
CA ILE A 125 -1.24 -3.71 -15.82
C ILE A 125 -0.11 -4.35 -15.02
N ALA A 126 0.87 -4.96 -15.67
CA ALA A 126 1.97 -5.61 -14.98
C ALA A 126 3.02 -4.62 -14.46
N PHE A 127 3.52 -4.87 -13.26
CA PHE A 127 4.68 -4.25 -12.65
C PHE A 127 5.61 -5.32 -12.10
N ALA A 128 6.93 -5.10 -12.14
CA ALA A 128 7.91 -6.09 -11.66
C ALA A 128 7.70 -6.47 -10.19
N GLY A 129 7.18 -5.53 -9.39
CA GLY A 129 6.81 -5.78 -8.00
C GLY A 129 5.63 -6.74 -7.81
N PHE A 130 4.77 -6.98 -8.80
CA PHE A 130 3.60 -7.85 -8.66
C PHE A 130 3.96 -9.35 -8.71
N THR A 131 3.05 -10.21 -8.24
CA THR A 131 3.31 -11.64 -8.06
C THR A 131 3.40 -12.41 -9.38
N ALA A 132 2.51 -12.15 -10.35
CA ALA A 132 2.47 -12.89 -11.62
C ALA A 132 3.79 -12.82 -12.44
N PRO A 133 4.45 -11.65 -12.60
CA PRO A 133 5.76 -11.59 -13.25
C PRO A 133 6.83 -12.46 -12.56
N LYS A 134 6.80 -12.57 -11.22
CA LYS A 134 7.74 -13.39 -10.46
C LYS A 134 7.50 -14.88 -10.65
N ILE A 135 6.24 -15.30 -10.80
CA ILE A 135 5.87 -16.68 -11.14
C ILE A 135 6.43 -17.04 -12.53
N LEU A 136 6.24 -16.16 -13.51
CA LEU A 136 6.82 -16.33 -14.85
C LEU A 136 8.34 -16.41 -14.80
N TRP A 137 8.98 -15.54 -14.02
CA TRP A 137 10.42 -15.57 -13.83
C TRP A 137 10.89 -16.91 -13.25
N MET A 138 10.22 -17.44 -12.22
CA MET A 138 10.55 -18.77 -11.67
C MET A 138 10.39 -19.87 -12.72
N LYS A 139 9.33 -19.83 -13.52
CA LYS A 139 9.08 -20.80 -14.59
C LYS A 139 10.23 -20.83 -15.60
N GLU A 140 10.78 -19.69 -15.95
CA GLU A 140 11.85 -19.57 -16.95
C GLU A 140 13.24 -19.82 -16.38
N ASN A 141 13.53 -19.31 -15.18
CA ASN A 141 14.88 -19.29 -14.61
C ASN A 141 15.12 -20.38 -13.55
N GLU A 142 14.05 -20.88 -12.92
CA GLU A 142 14.11 -21.95 -11.90
C GLU A 142 13.08 -23.04 -12.18
N PRO A 143 13.10 -23.70 -13.37
CA PRO A 143 12.05 -24.63 -13.78
C PRO A 143 11.91 -25.84 -12.84
N GLN A 144 12.99 -26.27 -12.17
CA GLN A 144 12.96 -27.34 -11.18
C GLN A 144 12.21 -26.90 -9.91
N ASN A 145 12.44 -25.68 -9.43
CA ASN A 145 11.70 -25.13 -8.31
C ASN A 145 10.23 -24.87 -8.68
N PHE A 146 9.98 -24.33 -9.88
CA PHE A 146 8.62 -24.12 -10.39
C PHE A 146 7.80 -25.41 -10.44
N ALA A 147 8.39 -26.51 -10.90
CA ALA A 147 7.73 -27.82 -10.99
C ALA A 147 7.34 -28.40 -9.61
N ARG A 148 7.95 -27.95 -8.51
CA ARG A 148 7.64 -28.38 -7.14
C ARG A 148 6.52 -27.57 -6.48
N ILE A 149 6.07 -26.45 -7.09
CA ILE A 149 5.10 -25.55 -6.46
C ILE A 149 3.76 -26.27 -6.29
N CYS A 150 3.36 -26.47 -5.04
CA CYS A 150 2.03 -26.93 -4.65
C CYS A 150 1.15 -25.81 -4.09
N LYS A 151 1.75 -24.82 -3.43
CA LYS A 151 1.04 -23.65 -2.90
C LYS A 151 1.78 -22.35 -3.22
N ILE A 152 1.04 -21.33 -3.64
CA ILE A 152 1.49 -19.96 -3.87
C ILE A 152 0.77 -19.08 -2.88
N MET A 153 1.51 -18.26 -2.14
CA MET A 153 0.98 -17.38 -1.07
C MET A 153 1.59 -15.99 -1.14
N LEU A 154 0.89 -15.03 -0.60
CA LEU A 154 1.44 -13.74 -0.21
C LEU A 154 2.09 -13.82 1.18
N PRO A 155 2.92 -12.84 1.58
CA PRO A 155 3.63 -12.89 2.86
C PRO A 155 2.72 -13.08 4.08
N LYS A 156 1.60 -12.33 4.19
CA LYS A 156 0.66 -12.50 5.31
C LYS A 156 -0.08 -13.83 5.27
N ASP A 157 -0.36 -14.37 4.07
CA ASP A 157 -1.04 -15.65 3.90
C ASP A 157 -0.21 -16.80 4.46
N TYR A 158 1.13 -16.69 4.34
CA TYR A 158 2.04 -17.64 4.95
C TYR A 158 1.91 -17.63 6.48
N LEU A 159 1.78 -16.47 7.11
CA LEU A 159 1.54 -16.39 8.56
C LEU A 159 0.17 -16.98 8.93
N ILE A 160 -0.88 -16.67 8.17
CA ILE A 160 -2.22 -17.24 8.37
C ILE A 160 -2.16 -18.78 8.31
N TYR A 161 -1.50 -19.30 7.27
CA TYR A 161 -1.33 -20.73 7.10
C TYR A 161 -0.57 -21.38 8.25
N ARG A 162 0.54 -20.77 8.69
CA ARG A 162 1.35 -21.28 9.81
C ARG A 162 0.63 -21.21 11.16
N LEU A 163 -0.28 -20.26 11.33
CA LEU A 163 -1.00 -20.04 12.59
C LEU A 163 -2.32 -20.83 12.66
N SER A 164 -2.98 -21.10 11.53
CA SER A 164 -4.30 -21.73 11.48
C SER A 164 -4.35 -23.08 10.75
N GLY A 165 -3.35 -23.39 9.91
CA GLY A 165 -3.38 -24.52 9.00
C GLY A 165 -4.27 -24.31 7.77
N ASN A 166 -4.91 -23.14 7.61
CA ASN A 166 -5.85 -22.87 6.52
C ASN A 166 -5.16 -22.09 5.39
N PHE A 167 -5.30 -22.59 4.18
CA PHE A 167 -4.77 -21.99 2.96
C PHE A 167 -5.75 -20.93 2.44
N ALA A 168 -5.58 -19.69 2.90
CA ALA A 168 -6.50 -18.58 2.71
C ALA A 168 -5.76 -17.26 2.38
N THR A 169 -6.41 -16.41 1.60
CA THR A 169 -6.03 -15.02 1.32
C THR A 169 -7.27 -14.13 1.30
N ASP A 170 -7.07 -12.81 1.26
CA ASP A 170 -8.17 -11.87 1.09
C ASP A 170 -8.14 -11.17 -0.27
N TYR A 171 -9.30 -10.59 -0.66
CA TYR A 171 -9.44 -9.93 -1.95
C TYR A 171 -8.53 -8.70 -2.10
N SER A 172 -8.26 -7.94 -1.03
CA SER A 172 -7.47 -6.71 -1.13
C SER A 172 -6.01 -7.01 -1.47
N ASP A 173 -5.40 -7.99 -0.82
CA ASP A 173 -4.02 -8.40 -1.07
C ASP A 173 -3.90 -9.20 -2.38
N ALA A 174 -4.83 -10.11 -2.64
CA ALA A 174 -4.90 -10.88 -3.88
C ALA A 174 -5.02 -9.97 -5.13
N SER A 175 -5.64 -8.79 -5.03
CA SER A 175 -5.69 -7.80 -6.10
C SER A 175 -4.31 -7.39 -6.60
N GLY A 176 -3.31 -7.35 -5.71
CA GLY A 176 -1.93 -7.02 -6.04
C GLY A 176 -1.11 -8.15 -6.66
N MET A 177 -1.68 -9.36 -6.81
CA MET A 177 -0.99 -10.49 -7.43
C MET A 177 -0.96 -10.42 -8.96
N LEU A 178 -1.83 -9.65 -9.60
CA LEU A 178 -2.14 -9.69 -11.04
C LEU A 178 -2.68 -11.08 -11.47
N LEU A 179 -3.35 -11.78 -10.58
CA LEU A 179 -3.98 -13.09 -10.79
C LEU A 179 -5.49 -13.06 -10.49
N LEU A 180 -5.97 -12.01 -9.80
CA LEU A 180 -7.38 -11.83 -9.45
C LEU A 180 -8.12 -11.04 -10.54
N ASP A 181 -9.28 -11.52 -10.98
CA ASP A 181 -10.29 -10.68 -11.64
C ASP A 181 -10.98 -9.85 -10.54
N VAL A 182 -10.52 -8.63 -10.35
CA VAL A 182 -11.00 -7.73 -9.27
C VAL A 182 -12.49 -7.46 -9.41
N LYS A 183 -12.99 -7.34 -10.64
CA LYS A 183 -14.41 -7.07 -10.91
C LYS A 183 -15.32 -8.23 -10.50
N ARG A 184 -14.89 -9.46 -10.81
CA ARG A 184 -15.69 -10.68 -10.53
C ARG A 184 -15.35 -11.31 -9.19
N ARG A 185 -14.30 -10.82 -8.52
CA ARG A 185 -13.79 -11.37 -7.25
C ARG A 185 -13.52 -12.87 -7.32
N CYS A 186 -12.79 -13.29 -8.34
CA CYS A 186 -12.35 -14.68 -8.52
C CYS A 186 -10.99 -14.74 -9.21
N TRP A 187 -10.32 -15.85 -9.13
CA TRP A 187 -9.06 -16.04 -9.85
C TRP A 187 -9.26 -15.95 -11.36
N SER A 188 -8.44 -15.16 -12.05
CA SER A 188 -8.47 -14.96 -13.50
C SER A 188 -7.91 -16.18 -14.22
N GLN A 189 -8.79 -16.99 -14.83
CA GLN A 189 -8.36 -18.21 -15.53
C GLN A 189 -7.39 -17.90 -16.68
N GLN A 190 -7.53 -16.74 -17.31
CA GLN A 190 -6.61 -16.26 -18.34
C GLN A 190 -5.20 -16.04 -17.76
N MET A 191 -5.10 -15.38 -16.61
CA MET A 191 -3.82 -15.14 -15.97
C MET A 191 -3.19 -16.43 -15.43
N LEU A 192 -3.99 -17.35 -14.89
CA LEU A 192 -3.50 -18.66 -14.46
C LEU A 192 -2.89 -19.42 -15.63
N SER A 193 -3.57 -19.45 -16.79
CA SER A 193 -3.08 -20.08 -18.01
C SER A 193 -1.77 -19.44 -18.50
N ILE A 194 -1.67 -18.12 -18.52
CA ILE A 194 -0.46 -17.37 -18.90
C ILE A 194 0.71 -17.76 -17.97
N CYS A 195 0.49 -17.74 -16.67
CA CYS A 195 1.52 -18.12 -15.68
C CYS A 195 1.85 -19.62 -15.69
N GLY A 196 0.98 -20.46 -16.23
CA GLY A 196 1.13 -21.94 -16.22
C GLY A 196 0.91 -22.56 -14.85
N ILE A 197 -0.01 -21.99 -14.08
CA ILE A 197 -0.44 -22.47 -12.76
C ILE A 197 -1.93 -22.80 -12.77
N THR A 198 -2.39 -23.46 -11.73
CA THR A 198 -3.80 -23.85 -11.54
C THR A 198 -4.39 -23.20 -10.29
N GLU A 199 -5.70 -23.13 -10.22
CA GLU A 199 -6.41 -22.59 -9.07
C GLU A 199 -6.16 -23.37 -7.78
N GLN A 200 -5.88 -24.67 -7.87
CA GLN A 200 -5.53 -25.49 -6.70
C GLN A 200 -4.22 -25.08 -6.02
N GLN A 201 -3.36 -24.38 -6.74
CA GLN A 201 -2.11 -23.86 -6.20
C GLN A 201 -2.29 -22.49 -5.51
N LEU A 202 -3.49 -21.91 -5.56
CA LEU A 202 -3.82 -20.60 -4.97
C LEU A 202 -4.73 -20.77 -3.74
N PRO A 203 -4.62 -19.84 -2.76
CA PRO A 203 -5.41 -19.90 -1.55
C PRO A 203 -6.89 -19.61 -1.84
N LYS A 204 -7.77 -20.03 -0.92
CA LYS A 204 -9.17 -19.66 -0.95
C LYS A 204 -9.32 -18.16 -0.67
N LEU A 205 -10.12 -17.49 -1.50
CA LEU A 205 -10.43 -16.07 -1.37
C LEU A 205 -11.48 -15.81 -0.28
N HIS A 206 -11.25 -14.77 0.50
CA HIS A 206 -12.11 -14.31 1.59
C HIS A 206 -12.25 -12.79 1.59
N GLU A 207 -13.28 -12.28 2.25
CA GLU A 207 -13.29 -10.88 2.65
C GLU A 207 -12.28 -10.67 3.79
N SER A 208 -11.69 -9.48 3.87
CA SER A 208 -10.61 -9.19 4.82
C SER A 208 -10.99 -9.37 6.29
N TYR A 209 -12.28 -9.21 6.60
CA TYR A 209 -12.86 -9.38 7.95
C TYR A 209 -13.42 -10.78 8.21
N GLU A 210 -13.36 -11.72 7.25
CA GLU A 210 -13.86 -13.07 7.47
C GLU A 210 -12.94 -13.91 8.35
N VAL A 211 -13.55 -14.77 9.16
CA VAL A 211 -12.84 -15.79 9.93
C VAL A 211 -12.41 -16.90 9.00
N VAL A 212 -11.11 -17.16 8.91
CA VAL A 212 -10.54 -18.25 8.10
C VAL A 212 -10.21 -19.49 8.92
N GLY A 213 -10.29 -19.42 10.24
CA GLY A 213 -10.05 -20.53 11.14
C GLY A 213 -9.84 -20.09 12.58
N THR A 214 -9.26 -20.98 13.37
CA THR A 214 -8.81 -20.69 14.74
C THR A 214 -7.32 -20.95 14.86
N LEU A 215 -6.71 -20.40 15.89
CA LEU A 215 -5.31 -20.66 16.21
C LEU A 215 -5.09 -22.17 16.43
N LEU A 216 -4.02 -22.71 15.85
CA LEU A 216 -3.68 -24.13 16.01
C LEU A 216 -3.54 -24.49 17.49
N PRO A 217 -4.07 -25.63 17.94
CA PRO A 217 -4.08 -26.00 19.37
C PRO A 217 -2.71 -25.96 20.03
N GLN A 218 -1.67 -26.40 19.31
CA GLN A 218 -0.29 -26.39 19.81
C GLN A 218 0.23 -24.96 20.04
N LEU A 219 -0.13 -24.02 19.16
CA LEU A 219 0.25 -22.61 19.30
C LEU A 219 -0.57 -21.93 20.38
N ALA A 220 -1.85 -22.28 20.52
CA ALA A 220 -2.69 -21.78 21.60
C ALA A 220 -2.11 -22.18 22.96
N GLU A 221 -1.71 -23.43 23.14
CA GLU A 221 -1.04 -23.91 24.34
C GLU A 221 0.30 -23.18 24.57
N GLN A 222 1.15 -23.09 23.55
CA GLN A 222 2.47 -22.42 23.61
C GLN A 222 2.33 -20.94 24.03
N LEU A 223 1.34 -20.22 23.50
CA LEU A 223 1.08 -18.81 23.78
C LEU A 223 0.23 -18.60 25.04
N GLY A 224 -0.33 -19.65 25.61
CA GLY A 224 -1.29 -19.58 26.72
C GLY A 224 -2.59 -18.87 26.36
N LEU A 225 -3.02 -18.99 25.10
CA LEU A 225 -4.25 -18.41 24.58
C LEU A 225 -5.39 -19.44 24.52
N PRO A 226 -6.66 -19.02 24.56
CA PRO A 226 -7.79 -19.89 24.30
C PRO A 226 -7.69 -20.53 22.89
N SER A 227 -8.06 -21.80 22.77
CA SER A 227 -8.16 -22.49 21.45
C SER A 227 -9.26 -21.91 20.55
N SER A 228 -10.13 -21.07 21.09
CA SER A 228 -11.20 -20.36 20.39
C SER A 228 -10.74 -19.06 19.72
N VAL A 229 -9.49 -18.64 19.88
CA VAL A 229 -8.96 -17.42 19.22
C VAL A 229 -9.11 -17.57 17.72
N ARG A 230 -9.85 -16.62 17.12
CA ARG A 230 -10.16 -16.61 15.69
C ARG A 230 -8.99 -16.03 14.91
N ILE A 231 -8.72 -16.61 13.76
CA ILE A 231 -7.77 -16.08 12.74
C ILE A 231 -8.62 -15.49 11.62
N ILE A 232 -8.37 -14.21 11.34
CA ILE A 232 -9.10 -13.42 10.36
C ILE A 232 -8.21 -13.20 9.14
N ALA A 233 -8.80 -13.19 7.93
CA ALA A 233 -8.10 -13.13 6.66
C ALA A 233 -7.13 -11.93 6.53
N GLY A 234 -7.46 -10.80 7.18
CA GLY A 234 -6.61 -9.62 7.11
C GLY A 234 -6.63 -8.95 5.74
N ALA A 235 -5.66 -8.08 5.48
CA ALA A 235 -5.61 -7.26 4.27
C ALA A 235 -4.17 -6.99 3.81
N GLY A 236 -3.98 -6.59 2.55
CA GLY A 236 -2.74 -5.94 2.14
C GLY A 236 -2.47 -4.68 2.98
N ASP A 237 -1.20 -4.35 3.21
CA ASP A 237 -0.77 -3.28 4.12
C ASP A 237 -1.45 -1.92 3.85
N ASN A 238 -1.60 -1.55 2.58
CA ASN A 238 -2.26 -0.29 2.20
C ASN A 238 -3.77 -0.30 2.54
N ALA A 239 -4.46 -1.43 2.32
CA ALA A 239 -5.87 -1.57 2.67
C ALA A 239 -6.06 -1.63 4.20
N ALA A 240 -5.19 -2.33 4.92
CA ALA A 240 -5.18 -2.33 6.38
C ALA A 240 -4.92 -0.92 6.94
N ALA A 241 -3.94 -0.17 6.38
CA ALA A 241 -3.70 1.22 6.75
C ALA A 241 -4.92 2.12 6.49
N ALA A 242 -5.63 1.89 5.39
CA ALA A 242 -6.87 2.61 5.09
C ALA A 242 -7.93 2.35 6.18
N ILE A 243 -8.14 1.10 6.59
CA ILE A 243 -9.03 0.78 7.73
C ILE A 243 -8.56 1.48 9.00
N GLY A 244 -7.26 1.38 9.33
CA GLY A 244 -6.67 1.98 10.54
C GLY A 244 -6.74 3.51 10.58
N THR A 245 -6.87 4.15 9.42
CA THR A 245 -7.12 5.59 9.30
C THR A 245 -8.60 5.94 9.12
N GLY A 246 -9.50 4.93 9.09
CA GLY A 246 -10.93 5.12 8.89
C GLY A 246 -11.31 5.50 7.45
N THR A 247 -10.45 5.19 6.49
CA THR A 247 -10.71 5.42 5.06
C THR A 247 -11.52 4.25 4.53
N VAL A 248 -12.83 4.32 4.70
CA VAL A 248 -13.84 3.30 4.40
C VAL A 248 -15.06 3.93 3.75
N GLY A 249 -15.88 3.11 3.09
CA GLY A 249 -17.09 3.54 2.40
C GLY A 249 -16.83 4.34 1.12
N GLU A 250 -17.88 4.83 0.46
CA GLU A 250 -17.78 5.57 -0.80
C GLU A 250 -17.13 6.94 -0.60
N GLY A 251 -16.16 7.30 -1.41
CA GLY A 251 -15.59 8.65 -1.47
C GLY A 251 -14.73 9.05 -0.28
N SER A 252 -14.19 8.11 0.47
CA SER A 252 -13.15 8.37 1.47
C SER A 252 -11.77 8.36 0.82
N CYS A 253 -10.85 9.14 1.38
CA CYS A 253 -9.49 9.27 0.84
C CYS A 253 -8.45 9.26 1.95
N ASN A 254 -7.33 8.57 1.70
CA ASN A 254 -6.12 8.65 2.53
C ASN A 254 -4.93 9.07 1.66
N LEU A 255 -4.17 10.01 2.15
CA LEU A 255 -2.92 10.49 1.56
C LEU A 255 -1.76 10.10 2.47
N SER A 256 -0.89 9.23 2.01
CA SER A 256 0.36 8.91 2.72
C SER A 256 1.53 9.70 2.12
N LEU A 257 2.23 10.47 2.97
CA LEU A 257 3.45 11.20 2.63
C LEU A 257 4.65 10.56 3.35
N GLY A 258 5.02 9.36 2.91
CA GLY A 258 6.23 8.66 3.29
C GLY A 258 7.39 8.92 2.33
N THR A 259 8.41 8.07 2.29
CA THR A 259 9.49 8.09 1.29
C THR A 259 8.89 8.15 -0.12
N SER A 260 7.95 7.24 -0.42
CA SER A 260 7.00 7.32 -1.53
C SER A 260 5.68 7.95 -1.07
N GLY A 261 4.80 8.29 -2.01
CA GLY A 261 3.47 8.81 -1.72
C GLY A 261 2.38 7.90 -2.25
N THR A 262 1.28 7.78 -1.52
CA THR A 262 0.09 7.09 -2.03
C THR A 262 -1.14 7.94 -1.84
N LEU A 263 -2.01 7.92 -2.84
CA LEU A 263 -3.36 8.45 -2.78
C LEU A 263 -4.32 7.26 -2.87
N PHE A 264 -4.90 6.89 -1.74
CA PHE A 264 -5.84 5.77 -1.63
C PHE A 264 -7.27 6.31 -1.58
N ILE A 265 -8.11 5.91 -2.52
CA ILE A 265 -9.46 6.45 -2.69
C ILE A 265 -10.45 5.29 -2.73
N THR A 266 -11.40 5.26 -1.81
CA THR A 266 -12.42 4.22 -1.73
C THR A 266 -13.54 4.44 -2.74
N SER A 267 -14.13 3.37 -3.22
CA SER A 267 -15.27 3.37 -4.13
C SER A 267 -16.20 2.22 -3.82
N GLY A 268 -17.47 2.48 -3.61
CA GLY A 268 -18.51 1.46 -3.42
C GLY A 268 -18.80 0.65 -4.68
N GLN A 269 -18.33 1.10 -5.85
CA GLN A 269 -18.48 0.41 -7.13
C GLN A 269 -17.13 0.13 -7.75
N PHE A 270 -17.05 -0.97 -8.51
CA PHE A 270 -15.88 -1.27 -9.31
C PHE A 270 -15.65 -0.17 -10.36
N ARG A 271 -14.43 0.40 -10.33
CA ARG A 271 -13.96 1.40 -11.29
C ARG A 271 -12.54 1.05 -11.73
N VAL A 272 -12.24 1.31 -12.98
CA VAL A 272 -10.87 1.17 -13.54
C VAL A 272 -10.63 2.32 -14.49
N ASP A 273 -9.45 2.93 -14.39
CA ASP A 273 -9.03 3.94 -15.36
C ASP A 273 -8.65 3.26 -16.69
N PRO A 274 -9.16 3.72 -17.83
CA PRO A 274 -8.87 3.13 -19.14
C PRO A 274 -7.38 3.09 -19.50
N HIS A 275 -6.59 3.98 -18.92
CA HIS A 275 -5.13 4.06 -19.11
C HIS A 275 -4.34 3.36 -18.00
N ASN A 276 -5.02 2.79 -17.00
CA ASN A 276 -4.41 2.19 -15.80
C ASN A 276 -3.40 3.12 -15.11
N ALA A 277 -3.71 4.42 -15.08
CA ALA A 277 -2.93 5.43 -14.34
C ALA A 277 -3.03 5.22 -12.83
N LEU A 278 -4.14 4.64 -12.35
CA LEU A 278 -4.35 4.22 -10.97
C LEU A 278 -4.52 2.69 -10.90
N HIS A 279 -4.05 2.10 -9.82
CA HIS A 279 -4.40 0.72 -9.49
C HIS A 279 -5.87 0.63 -9.09
N ALA A 280 -6.55 -0.44 -9.51
CA ALA A 280 -7.93 -0.74 -9.14
C ALA A 280 -7.95 -2.07 -8.39
N PHE A 281 -8.21 -2.04 -7.08
CA PHE A 281 -8.16 -3.19 -6.19
C PHE A 281 -9.47 -3.35 -5.42
N ALA A 282 -9.72 -4.54 -4.89
CA ALA A 282 -10.70 -4.74 -3.84
C ALA A 282 -10.21 -4.06 -2.55
N HIS A 283 -11.15 -3.55 -1.74
CA HIS A 283 -10.85 -2.93 -0.47
C HIS A 283 -11.24 -3.84 0.69
N ALA A 284 -10.58 -3.65 1.84
CA ALA A 284 -10.77 -4.46 3.03
C ALA A 284 -12.12 -4.24 3.75
N ASP A 285 -12.91 -3.28 3.34
CA ASP A 285 -14.29 -3.04 3.81
C ASP A 285 -15.37 -3.78 3.00
N GLY A 286 -14.97 -4.61 2.03
CA GLY A 286 -15.89 -5.33 1.14
C GLY A 286 -16.21 -4.60 -0.17
N HIS A 287 -15.67 -3.41 -0.38
CA HIS A 287 -15.84 -2.59 -1.60
C HIS A 287 -14.58 -2.60 -2.48
N TYR A 288 -14.27 -1.47 -3.11
CA TYR A 288 -13.13 -1.29 -4.00
C TYR A 288 -12.35 -0.04 -3.64
N HIS A 289 -11.14 0.07 -4.14
CA HIS A 289 -10.38 1.31 -4.09
C HIS A 289 -9.56 1.54 -5.36
N LEU A 290 -9.29 2.79 -5.62
CA LEU A 290 -8.29 3.24 -6.57
C LEU A 290 -7.07 3.74 -5.81
N MET A 291 -5.87 3.42 -6.31
CA MET A 291 -4.65 3.85 -5.65
C MET A 291 -3.67 4.47 -6.65
N GLY A 292 -3.31 5.73 -6.42
CA GLY A 292 -2.19 6.39 -7.06
C GLY A 292 -0.92 6.18 -6.25
N CYS A 293 0.14 5.70 -6.89
CA CYS A 293 1.44 5.49 -6.28
C CYS A 293 2.47 6.45 -6.89
N MET A 294 3.07 7.27 -6.05
CA MET A 294 4.15 8.18 -6.38
C MET A 294 5.47 7.62 -5.83
N LEU A 295 6.50 7.54 -6.66
CA LEU A 295 7.77 6.89 -6.26
C LEU A 295 8.62 7.76 -5.33
N SER A 296 8.56 9.09 -5.47
CA SER A 296 9.37 10.03 -4.71
C SER A 296 8.50 11.14 -4.11
N ALA A 297 8.10 10.98 -2.84
CA ALA A 297 7.30 11.97 -2.10
C ALA A 297 8.14 12.71 -1.04
N ALA A 298 8.09 12.30 0.24
CA ALA A 298 8.92 12.93 1.25
C ALA A 298 10.43 12.73 1.01
N SER A 299 10.80 11.71 0.22
CA SER A 299 12.19 11.55 -0.24
C SER A 299 12.69 12.71 -1.09
N CYS A 300 11.83 13.39 -1.87
CA CYS A 300 12.20 14.60 -2.59
C CYS A 300 12.63 15.73 -1.64
N ASN A 301 11.84 15.92 -0.57
CA ASN A 301 12.19 16.91 0.45
C ASN A 301 13.46 16.50 1.22
N ALA A 302 13.61 15.21 1.58
CA ALA A 302 14.80 14.71 2.28
C ALA A 302 16.06 14.92 1.44
N TRP A 303 16.01 14.52 0.16
CA TRP A 303 17.09 14.75 -0.81
C TRP A 303 17.43 16.24 -0.93
N TRP A 304 16.42 17.12 -1.11
CA TRP A 304 16.64 18.55 -1.23
C TRP A 304 17.28 19.15 0.01
N MET A 305 16.79 18.80 1.20
CA MET A 305 17.29 19.31 2.47
C MET A 305 18.70 18.82 2.77
N GLN A 306 19.02 17.57 2.43
CA GLN A 306 20.35 16.98 2.67
C GLN A 306 21.43 17.62 1.77
N ASP A 307 21.14 17.78 0.48
CA ASP A 307 22.17 18.13 -0.52
C ASP A 307 22.21 19.62 -0.83
N PHE A 308 21.12 20.34 -0.64
CA PHE A 308 20.98 21.75 -1.04
C PHE A 308 20.61 22.68 0.13
N ALA A 309 20.35 22.14 1.30
CA ALA A 309 20.09 22.78 2.58
C ALA A 309 19.30 24.10 2.54
N ALA A 310 18.01 24.04 2.81
CA ALA A 310 17.19 25.18 3.13
C ALA A 310 16.26 24.86 4.30
N GLU A 311 16.16 25.71 5.29
CA GLU A 311 15.18 25.55 6.36
C GLU A 311 13.77 25.82 5.83
N GLN A 312 12.80 24.96 6.15
CA GLN A 312 11.39 25.13 5.78
C GLN A 312 10.77 26.42 6.33
N LYS A 313 11.37 27.01 7.37
CA LYS A 313 10.95 28.28 8.00
C LYS A 313 10.98 29.47 7.02
N ASP A 314 11.77 29.38 5.99
CA ASP A 314 12.06 30.46 5.07
C ASP A 314 11.26 30.39 3.76
N ILE A 315 10.03 29.93 3.82
CA ILE A 315 9.18 29.79 2.62
C ILE A 315 8.56 31.12 2.22
N CYS A 316 8.43 31.32 0.91
CA CYS A 316 7.76 32.45 0.31
C CYS A 316 6.23 32.41 0.53
N GLN A 317 5.54 33.43 0.09
CA GLN A 317 4.09 33.46 0.13
C GLN A 317 3.50 32.29 -0.68
N LEU A 318 2.58 31.54 -0.05
CA LEU A 318 1.94 30.40 -0.70
C LEU A 318 1.10 30.86 -1.91
N GLY A 319 1.10 30.06 -2.99
CA GLY A 319 0.36 30.34 -4.22
C GLY A 319 1.05 31.27 -5.22
N GLU A 320 2.15 31.92 -4.88
CA GLU A 320 2.82 32.92 -5.72
C GLU A 320 4.20 32.52 -6.24
N ASN A 321 4.65 31.29 -5.98
CA ASN A 321 5.98 30.83 -6.37
C ASN A 321 6.10 30.71 -7.93
N PRO A 322 7.05 31.38 -8.59
CA PRO A 322 7.24 31.24 -10.05
C PRO A 322 7.92 29.93 -10.47
N VAL A 323 8.55 29.23 -9.50
CA VAL A 323 9.30 28.01 -9.77
C VAL A 323 8.40 26.78 -9.61
N PHE A 324 8.58 25.81 -10.49
CA PHE A 324 7.98 24.48 -10.44
C PHE A 324 9.05 23.42 -10.27
N PHE A 325 8.68 22.29 -9.64
CA PHE A 325 9.52 21.12 -9.55
C PHE A 325 8.72 19.88 -9.94
N LEU A 326 9.23 19.11 -10.90
CA LEU A 326 8.74 17.77 -11.20
C LEU A 326 9.43 16.77 -10.26
N PRO A 327 8.69 16.04 -9.42
CA PRO A 327 9.29 15.23 -8.33
C PRO A 327 9.73 13.82 -8.78
N TYR A 328 9.94 13.57 -10.06
CA TYR A 328 10.14 12.24 -10.64
C TYR A 328 11.59 11.75 -10.55
N LEU A 329 12.21 11.83 -9.37
CA LEU A 329 13.62 11.50 -9.14
C LEU A 329 13.98 10.04 -9.46
N MET A 330 13.01 9.12 -9.35
CA MET A 330 13.17 7.68 -9.59
C MET A 330 12.26 7.16 -10.72
N GLY A 331 11.91 8.01 -11.69
CA GLY A 331 10.79 7.75 -12.58
C GLY A 331 9.46 8.01 -11.88
N GLU A 332 8.34 7.71 -12.54
CA GLU A 332 7.03 7.86 -11.92
C GLU A 332 6.08 6.72 -12.30
N ARG A 333 5.27 6.27 -11.33
CA ARG A 333 4.21 5.30 -11.55
C ARG A 333 2.91 6.03 -11.90
N SER A 334 2.17 6.50 -10.93
CA SER A 334 0.89 7.17 -11.16
C SER A 334 1.05 8.68 -11.35
N PRO A 335 0.40 9.29 -12.35
CA PRO A 335 -0.43 8.64 -13.37
C PRO A 335 0.31 8.24 -14.63
N HIS A 336 1.60 8.49 -14.75
CA HIS A 336 2.35 8.49 -15.99
C HIS A 336 2.83 7.11 -16.44
N ASN A 337 3.07 6.17 -15.51
CA ASN A 337 3.66 4.85 -15.78
C ASN A 337 4.95 4.95 -16.62
N ASP A 338 5.81 5.92 -16.29
CA ASP A 338 7.05 6.24 -17.02
C ASP A 338 8.28 6.08 -16.11
N PRO A 339 9.06 4.99 -16.26
CA PRO A 339 10.28 4.78 -15.51
C PRO A 339 11.42 5.73 -15.93
N HIS A 340 11.28 6.41 -17.08
CA HIS A 340 12.28 7.34 -17.63
C HIS A 340 12.01 8.80 -17.22
N ALA A 341 10.88 9.11 -16.61
CA ALA A 341 10.63 10.44 -16.05
C ALA A 341 11.73 10.84 -15.07
N ARG A 342 12.10 12.12 -15.07
CA ARG A 342 13.17 12.66 -14.21
C ARG A 342 12.73 13.94 -13.51
N GLY A 343 13.36 14.22 -12.36
CA GLY A 343 13.18 15.48 -11.64
C GLY A 343 13.65 16.67 -12.47
N ALA A 344 12.91 17.78 -12.42
CA ALA A 344 13.26 19.00 -13.11
C ALA A 344 12.75 20.24 -12.38
N PHE A 345 13.60 21.29 -12.30
CA PHE A 345 13.16 22.63 -11.92
C PHE A 345 12.87 23.47 -13.16
N ILE A 346 11.75 24.18 -13.17
CA ILE A 346 11.28 24.98 -14.29
C ILE A 346 10.86 26.38 -13.79
N GLY A 347 11.15 27.42 -14.57
CA GLY A 347 10.82 28.80 -14.22
C GLY A 347 11.92 29.51 -13.41
N LEU A 348 13.17 29.03 -13.45
CA LEU A 348 14.30 29.69 -12.81
C LEU A 348 14.64 31.00 -13.51
N SER A 349 14.97 32.04 -12.74
CA SER A 349 15.52 33.32 -13.18
C SER A 349 16.74 33.70 -12.35
N MET A 350 17.41 34.78 -12.71
CA MET A 350 18.55 35.29 -11.92
C MET A 350 18.17 35.68 -10.48
N ASP A 351 16.89 35.97 -10.23
CA ASP A 351 16.35 36.37 -8.93
C ASP A 351 15.79 35.18 -8.14
N THR A 352 15.85 33.97 -8.71
CA THR A 352 15.34 32.76 -8.03
C THR A 352 16.11 32.50 -6.76
N THR A 353 15.39 32.44 -5.66
CA THR A 353 15.95 32.18 -4.34
C THR A 353 15.87 30.69 -3.97
N ARG A 354 16.74 30.26 -3.06
CA ARG A 354 16.67 28.92 -2.47
C ARG A 354 15.31 28.63 -1.81
N ARG A 355 14.68 29.64 -1.21
CA ARG A 355 13.34 29.55 -0.61
C ARG A 355 12.28 29.16 -1.63
N GLN A 356 12.29 29.78 -2.80
CA GLN A 356 11.38 29.45 -3.90
C GLN A 356 11.60 28.03 -4.40
N MET A 357 12.86 27.58 -4.51
CA MET A 357 13.17 26.22 -4.90
C MET A 357 12.71 25.19 -3.83
N THR A 358 12.92 25.48 -2.54
CA THR A 358 12.43 24.63 -1.44
C THR A 358 10.91 24.51 -1.48
N GLN A 359 10.21 25.63 -1.63
CA GLN A 359 8.75 25.63 -1.77
C GLN A 359 8.30 24.84 -3.01
N ALA A 360 8.98 24.98 -4.14
CA ALA A 360 8.67 24.25 -5.37
C ALA A 360 8.79 22.73 -5.18
N VAL A 361 9.77 22.24 -4.39
CA VAL A 361 9.90 20.81 -4.06
C VAL A 361 8.67 20.30 -3.29
N LEU A 362 8.24 21.03 -2.26
CA LEU A 362 7.06 20.65 -1.46
C LEU A 362 5.78 20.70 -2.29
N GLU A 363 5.57 21.79 -3.05
CA GLU A 363 4.41 21.98 -3.92
C GLU A 363 4.38 20.95 -5.06
N GLY A 364 5.53 20.65 -5.67
CA GLY A 364 5.65 19.71 -6.78
C GLY A 364 5.18 18.30 -6.42
N VAL A 365 5.51 17.82 -5.21
CA VAL A 365 5.00 16.56 -4.69
C VAL A 365 3.47 16.56 -4.61
N VAL A 366 2.88 17.63 -4.09
CA VAL A 366 1.42 17.71 -3.95
C VAL A 366 0.71 17.89 -5.30
N PHE A 367 1.32 18.63 -6.24
CA PHE A 367 0.79 18.73 -7.61
C PHE A 367 0.78 17.37 -8.33
N ALA A 368 1.84 16.58 -8.19
CA ALA A 368 1.89 15.24 -8.79
C ALA A 368 0.86 14.28 -8.15
N LEU A 369 0.61 14.38 -6.85
CA LEU A 369 -0.49 13.66 -6.20
C LEU A 369 -1.86 14.14 -6.68
N ARG A 370 -1.99 15.45 -6.98
CA ARG A 370 -3.21 15.99 -7.58
C ARG A 370 -3.48 15.41 -8.97
N ASP A 371 -2.47 15.14 -9.78
CA ASP A 371 -2.67 14.48 -11.07
C ASP A 371 -3.39 13.14 -10.90
N SER A 372 -3.03 12.34 -9.89
CA SER A 372 -3.74 11.10 -9.55
C SER A 372 -5.18 11.34 -9.06
N LEU A 373 -5.40 12.39 -8.28
CA LEU A 373 -6.73 12.79 -7.82
C LEU A 373 -7.66 13.19 -8.99
N GLU A 374 -7.12 13.92 -9.98
CA GLU A 374 -7.90 14.32 -11.15
C GLU A 374 -8.30 13.11 -12.02
N VAL A 375 -7.46 12.07 -12.10
CA VAL A 375 -7.86 10.79 -12.72
C VAL A 375 -9.05 10.19 -11.99
N ALA A 376 -9.03 10.09 -10.67
CA ALA A 376 -10.14 9.56 -9.88
C ALA A 376 -11.42 10.39 -10.07
N LYS A 377 -11.32 11.72 -10.09
CA LYS A 377 -12.45 12.63 -10.37
C LYS A 377 -13.04 12.41 -11.76
N SER A 378 -12.20 12.15 -12.77
CA SER A 378 -12.68 11.85 -14.14
C SER A 378 -13.49 10.55 -14.22
N LEU A 379 -13.28 9.63 -13.27
CA LEU A 379 -14.08 8.41 -13.11
C LEU A 379 -15.38 8.62 -12.31
N GLY A 380 -15.71 9.88 -11.98
CA GLY A 380 -16.92 10.25 -11.26
C GLY A 380 -16.85 10.09 -9.74
N ILE A 381 -15.65 10.02 -9.15
CA ILE A 381 -15.48 10.01 -7.69
C ILE A 381 -15.44 11.46 -7.20
N SER A 382 -16.26 11.77 -6.21
CA SER A 382 -16.28 13.08 -5.53
C SER A 382 -15.71 12.94 -4.14
N LEU A 383 -14.76 13.82 -3.81
CA LEU A 383 -14.09 13.86 -2.51
C LEU A 383 -14.22 15.25 -1.90
N SER A 384 -14.46 15.32 -0.59
CA SER A 384 -14.49 16.57 0.18
C SER A 384 -13.37 16.64 1.22
N SER A 385 -12.85 15.49 1.64
CA SER A 385 -11.77 15.40 2.63
C SER A 385 -10.77 14.30 2.29
N THR A 386 -9.60 14.38 2.90
CA THR A 386 -8.59 13.33 2.90
C THR A 386 -7.97 13.19 4.28
N ARG A 387 -7.72 11.97 4.70
CA ARG A 387 -6.88 11.71 5.86
C ARG A 387 -5.43 11.69 5.44
N ILE A 388 -4.54 12.24 6.28
CA ILE A 388 -3.12 12.32 5.97
C ILE A 388 -2.30 11.56 7.01
N CYS A 389 -1.31 10.78 6.53
CA CYS A 389 -0.38 10.02 7.36
C CYS A 389 1.04 10.05 6.78
N GLY A 390 1.98 9.40 7.49
CA GLY A 390 3.39 9.36 7.13
C GLY A 390 4.20 10.53 7.65
N GLY A 391 5.51 10.51 7.41
CA GLY A 391 6.44 11.51 7.95
C GLY A 391 6.16 12.95 7.53
N GLY A 392 5.70 13.14 6.29
CA GLY A 392 5.33 14.46 5.75
C GLY A 392 4.10 15.08 6.45
N ALA A 393 3.21 14.27 7.01
CA ALA A 393 2.03 14.72 7.76
C ALA A 393 2.40 15.48 9.05
N LYS A 394 3.64 15.35 9.53
CA LYS A 394 4.14 16.09 10.72
C LYS A 394 4.41 17.57 10.42
N SER A 395 4.49 17.97 9.14
CA SER A 395 4.72 19.36 8.74
C SER A 395 3.40 20.14 8.64
N PRO A 396 3.12 21.11 9.52
CA PRO A 396 1.92 21.96 9.41
C PRO A 396 1.83 22.68 8.08
N LEU A 397 2.98 23.15 7.58
CA LEU A 397 3.07 23.81 6.28
C LEU A 397 2.66 22.88 5.13
N TRP A 398 3.16 21.64 5.13
CA TRP A 398 2.84 20.70 4.06
C TRP A 398 1.37 20.26 4.10
N LYS A 399 0.81 20.07 5.29
CA LYS A 399 -0.64 19.84 5.45
C LYS A 399 -1.48 20.99 4.86
N ARG A 400 -1.08 22.25 5.12
CA ARG A 400 -1.75 23.41 4.55
C ARG A 400 -1.62 23.47 3.01
N MET A 401 -0.44 23.14 2.45
CA MET A 401 -0.26 23.02 1.00
C MET A 401 -1.16 21.92 0.42
N VAL A 402 -1.24 20.75 1.06
CA VAL A 402 -2.13 19.66 0.64
C VAL A 402 -3.58 20.11 0.60
N ALA A 403 -4.08 20.76 1.66
CA ALA A 403 -5.46 21.23 1.72
C ALA A 403 -5.78 22.19 0.57
N ASN A 404 -4.90 23.12 0.28
CA ASN A 404 -5.12 24.17 -0.72
C ASN A 404 -4.88 23.69 -2.17
N ILE A 405 -3.87 22.85 -2.41
CA ILE A 405 -3.56 22.32 -3.75
C ILE A 405 -4.60 21.28 -4.18
N LEU A 406 -5.01 20.37 -3.28
CA LEU A 406 -6.01 19.35 -3.60
C LEU A 406 -7.45 19.90 -3.51
N ASN A 407 -7.64 21.05 -2.88
CA ASN A 407 -8.95 21.61 -2.51
C ASN A 407 -9.79 20.60 -1.73
N LEU A 408 -9.19 20.02 -0.68
CA LEU A 408 -9.80 19.04 0.22
C LEU A 408 -9.54 19.43 1.67
N GLN A 409 -10.50 19.16 2.54
CA GLN A 409 -10.26 19.18 3.98
C GLN A 409 -9.24 18.09 4.33
N VAL A 410 -8.21 18.44 5.08
CA VAL A 410 -7.17 17.51 5.53
C VAL A 410 -7.37 17.17 6.99
N GLU A 411 -7.45 15.88 7.30
CA GLU A 411 -7.64 15.39 8.67
C GLU A 411 -6.44 14.53 9.07
N THR A 412 -5.93 14.70 10.27
CA THR A 412 -5.00 13.75 10.89
C THR A 412 -5.78 12.71 11.70
N VAL A 413 -5.14 11.62 12.08
CA VAL A 413 -5.71 10.60 12.97
C VAL A 413 -4.94 10.58 14.29
N ARG A 414 -5.60 10.20 15.39
CA ARG A 414 -4.95 10.15 16.72
C ARG A 414 -4.03 8.96 16.87
N VAL A 415 -4.38 7.82 16.27
CA VAL A 415 -3.55 6.59 16.29
C VAL A 415 -2.84 6.49 14.96
N GLU A 416 -1.52 6.64 14.97
CA GLU A 416 -0.67 6.64 13.76
C GLU A 416 -0.19 5.23 13.35
N GLU A 417 -0.72 4.17 13.98
CA GLU A 417 -0.29 2.77 13.78
C GLU A 417 -1.05 2.06 12.63
N GLY A 418 -1.30 2.78 11.54
CA GLY A 418 -2.10 2.44 10.35
C GLY A 418 -2.38 0.96 10.11
N PRO A 419 -1.44 0.16 9.52
CA PRO A 419 -1.74 -1.22 9.14
C PRO A 419 -2.03 -2.14 10.34
N ALA A 420 -1.25 -2.04 11.44
CA ALA A 420 -1.46 -2.87 12.62
C ALA A 420 -2.78 -2.55 13.32
N TYR A 421 -3.13 -1.26 13.41
CA TYR A 421 -4.41 -0.84 13.99
C TYR A 421 -5.58 -1.26 13.10
N GLY A 422 -5.47 -1.11 11.78
CA GLY A 422 -6.49 -1.58 10.84
C GLY A 422 -6.68 -3.09 10.89
N ALA A 423 -5.61 -3.87 11.02
CA ALA A 423 -5.70 -5.31 11.24
C ALA A 423 -6.43 -5.64 12.56
N ALA A 424 -6.16 -4.92 13.65
CA ALA A 424 -6.88 -5.11 14.92
C ALA A 424 -8.38 -4.78 14.80
N ILE A 425 -8.74 -3.74 14.03
CA ILE A 425 -10.15 -3.41 13.71
C ILE A 425 -10.80 -4.56 12.92
N LEU A 426 -10.13 -5.11 11.90
CA LEU A 426 -10.62 -6.27 11.16
C LEU A 426 -10.80 -7.50 12.07
N ALA A 427 -9.91 -7.69 13.06
CA ALA A 427 -10.06 -8.74 14.05
C ALA A 427 -11.33 -8.54 14.91
N ALA A 428 -11.61 -7.32 15.33
CA ALA A 428 -12.81 -7.00 16.11
C ALA A 428 -14.10 -7.26 15.32
N VAL A 429 -14.13 -6.86 14.02
CA VAL A 429 -15.27 -7.14 13.13
C VAL A 429 -15.43 -8.64 12.89
N GLY A 430 -14.36 -9.38 12.58
CA GLY A 430 -14.40 -10.83 12.37
C GLY A 430 -14.81 -11.61 13.61
N CYS A 431 -14.59 -11.04 14.79
CA CYS A 431 -15.07 -11.61 16.05
C CYS A 431 -16.52 -11.23 16.40
N GLY A 432 -17.15 -10.32 15.64
CA GLY A 432 -18.54 -9.91 15.83
C GLY A 432 -18.73 -8.81 16.88
N GLU A 433 -17.67 -8.08 17.24
CA GLU A 433 -17.78 -6.90 18.12
C GLU A 433 -18.51 -5.75 17.41
N TYR A 434 -18.31 -5.61 16.10
CA TYR A 434 -18.96 -4.66 15.20
C TYR A 434 -19.59 -5.40 14.02
N ALA A 435 -20.70 -4.88 13.51
CA ALA A 435 -21.44 -5.52 12.42
C ALA A 435 -20.73 -5.32 11.06
N THR A 436 -20.09 -4.18 10.86
CA THR A 436 -19.37 -3.85 9.62
C THR A 436 -18.04 -3.14 9.91
N VAL A 437 -17.17 -3.11 8.90
CA VAL A 437 -15.88 -2.41 8.99
C VAL A 437 -16.09 -0.89 9.08
N GLU A 438 -17.10 -0.35 8.40
CA GLU A 438 -17.44 1.07 8.46
C GLU A 438 -17.92 1.47 9.86
N GLU A 439 -18.77 0.64 10.49
CA GLU A 439 -19.21 0.87 11.87
C GLU A 439 -18.02 0.89 12.82
N ALA A 440 -17.17 -0.11 12.75
CA ALA A 440 -15.97 -0.20 13.57
C ALA A 440 -15.05 1.02 13.37
N ALA A 441 -14.77 1.37 12.11
CA ALA A 441 -13.93 2.53 11.79
C ALA A 441 -14.53 3.85 12.31
N ALA A 442 -15.85 4.05 12.17
CA ALA A 442 -16.53 5.24 12.66
C ALA A 442 -16.47 5.39 14.19
N GLN A 443 -16.48 4.28 14.93
CA GLN A 443 -16.42 4.30 16.40
C GLN A 443 -14.99 4.37 16.94
N LEU A 444 -14.04 3.66 16.31
CA LEU A 444 -12.69 3.45 16.82
C LEU A 444 -11.68 4.47 16.32
N VAL A 445 -11.80 4.92 15.05
CA VAL A 445 -10.84 5.86 14.47
C VAL A 445 -11.26 7.29 14.77
N GLN A 446 -10.50 7.93 15.64
CA GLN A 446 -10.80 9.30 16.05
C GLN A 446 -9.99 10.31 15.20
N PRO A 447 -10.66 11.35 14.65
CA PRO A 447 -9.97 12.42 13.97
C PRO A 447 -9.08 13.21 14.94
N GLY A 448 -7.99 13.74 14.41
CA GLY A 448 -7.08 14.65 15.09
C GLY A 448 -7.31 16.09 14.68
N GLU A 449 -6.25 16.72 14.15
CA GLU A 449 -6.31 18.09 13.61
C GLU A 449 -7.05 18.11 12.27
N VAL A 450 -7.83 19.17 12.04
CA VAL A 450 -8.56 19.40 10.78
C VAL A 450 -8.07 20.71 10.16
N ILE A 451 -7.63 20.67 8.90
CA ILE A 451 -7.16 21.81 8.13
C ILE A 451 -8.10 21.99 6.93
N SER A 452 -8.78 23.13 6.87
CA SER A 452 -9.66 23.48 5.75
C SER A 452 -8.92 24.20 4.64
N PRO A 453 -9.30 24.01 3.37
CA PRO A 453 -8.77 24.81 2.27
C PRO A 453 -9.19 26.28 2.39
N GLU A 454 -8.31 27.18 1.94
CA GLU A 454 -8.49 28.63 1.95
C GLU A 454 -8.85 29.08 0.54
N PRO A 455 -10.05 29.64 0.29
CA PRO A 455 -10.55 29.89 -1.07
C PRO A 455 -9.60 30.69 -1.97
N GLU A 456 -8.91 31.70 -1.41
CA GLU A 456 -7.95 32.53 -2.15
C GLU A 456 -6.71 31.71 -2.58
N LEU A 457 -6.17 30.89 -1.67
CA LEU A 457 -5.05 30.01 -1.97
C LEU A 457 -5.44 28.89 -2.95
N VAL A 458 -6.64 28.34 -2.80
CA VAL A 458 -7.17 27.36 -3.76
C VAL A 458 -7.18 27.94 -5.18
N ALA A 459 -7.70 29.17 -5.34
CA ALA A 459 -7.74 29.84 -6.64
C ALA A 459 -6.32 30.10 -7.20
N ALA A 460 -5.39 30.54 -6.35
CA ALA A 460 -3.99 30.76 -6.73
C ALA A 460 -3.31 29.46 -7.17
N TYR A 461 -3.49 28.37 -6.39
CA TYR A 461 -2.94 27.07 -6.72
C TYR A 461 -3.61 26.41 -7.93
N GLU A 462 -4.87 26.67 -8.20
CA GLU A 462 -5.53 26.20 -9.41
C GLU A 462 -4.82 26.70 -10.67
N ASN A 463 -4.54 28.00 -10.73
CA ASN A 463 -3.80 28.58 -11.86
C ASN A 463 -2.41 27.96 -12.03
N ARG A 464 -1.71 27.71 -10.92
CA ARG A 464 -0.40 27.08 -10.93
C ARG A 464 -0.48 25.60 -11.36
N TYR A 465 -1.50 24.87 -10.89
CA TYR A 465 -1.70 23.49 -11.28
C TYR A 465 -1.98 23.33 -12.77
N GLN A 466 -2.76 24.23 -13.38
CA GLN A 466 -3.01 24.20 -14.82
C GLN A 466 -1.72 24.38 -15.66
N LEU A 467 -0.70 25.05 -15.12
CA LEU A 467 0.63 25.11 -15.71
C LEU A 467 1.43 23.81 -15.43
N PHE A 468 1.44 23.34 -14.18
CA PHE A 468 2.18 22.15 -13.75
C PHE A 468 1.84 20.93 -14.60
N ARG A 469 0.55 20.63 -14.79
CA ARG A 469 0.09 19.46 -15.56
C ARG A 469 0.54 19.43 -17.04
N GLN A 470 1.00 20.57 -17.58
CA GLN A 470 1.55 20.66 -18.95
C GLN A 470 3.04 20.34 -19.00
N LEU A 471 3.75 20.37 -17.87
CA LEU A 471 5.20 20.26 -17.84
C LEU A 471 5.68 18.84 -18.18
N TYR A 472 5.09 17.82 -17.55
CA TYR A 472 5.48 16.44 -17.84
C TYR A 472 5.27 16.08 -19.33
N PRO A 473 4.10 16.29 -19.96
CA PRO A 473 3.91 15.97 -21.37
C PRO A 473 4.91 16.72 -22.28
N SER A 474 5.30 17.93 -21.90
CA SER A 474 6.27 18.73 -22.67
C SER A 474 7.71 18.20 -22.55
N LEU A 475 8.06 17.54 -21.43
CA LEU A 475 9.40 17.04 -21.16
C LEU A 475 9.55 15.54 -21.40
N ALA A 476 8.49 14.76 -21.45
CA ALA A 476 8.52 13.32 -21.64
C ALA A 476 9.34 12.87 -22.88
N PRO A 477 9.28 13.55 -24.04
CA PRO A 477 10.14 13.19 -25.19
C PRO A 477 11.64 13.38 -24.90
N ALA A 478 12.01 14.34 -24.06
CA ALA A 478 13.39 14.53 -23.65
C ALA A 478 13.84 13.45 -22.66
N PHE A 479 12.99 13.08 -21.69
CA PHE A 479 13.29 12.00 -20.76
C PHE A 479 13.49 10.66 -21.48
N ALA A 480 12.66 10.34 -22.47
CA ALA A 480 12.84 9.14 -23.30
C ALA A 480 14.20 9.11 -23.98
N LYS A 481 14.65 10.22 -24.59
CA LYS A 481 15.96 10.33 -25.23
C LYS A 481 17.15 10.27 -24.27
N MET A 482 16.97 10.68 -23.00
CA MET A 482 18.02 10.57 -21.98
C MET A 482 18.21 9.13 -21.49
N ALA A 483 17.28 8.24 -21.78
CA ALA A 483 17.32 6.82 -21.41
C ALA A 483 17.92 5.91 -22.50
N GLU A 484 18.06 6.43 -23.74
CA GLU A 484 18.78 5.78 -24.85
C GLU A 484 20.31 5.84 -24.64
#